data_65bc8f5499b35d8eae03fdb8a9ad5783
#
_entry.id   65bc8f5499b35d8eae03fdb8a9ad5783
#
_cell.length_a   1.000
_cell.length_b   1.000
_cell.length_c   1.000
_cell.angle_alpha   90.00
_cell.angle_beta   90.00
_cell.angle_gamma   90.00
#
_symmetry.space_group_name_H-M   'P 1'
#
loop_
_entity.id
_entity.type
_entity.pdbx_description
1 polymer ?
#
loop_
_entity_poly.entity_id
_entity_poly.type
_entity_poly.pdbx_seq_one_letter_code
_entity_poly.pdbx_strand_id
1 'polypeptide(L)'
;MNKELINFILKAKKSTYAGAKGDSKKILSDGSKEFTYAEGVYAYRDRYFGSDPFAGQEIIFSNGKAVWAMNYRGYILDKTASENVVYDFLKQALREVSESKPFRGPTEFVAGDYRYSSESLGKSTSFSGIEAIYFKNKKIYELYF
;
A
#
# COMPACT_ATOMS: atom_id res chain seq x y z
N MET A 1 -5.60 -2.28 17.79
CA MET A 1 -6.57 -2.48 16.70
C MET A 1 -7.30 -3.78 16.96
N ASN A 2 -8.64 -3.83 16.88
CA ASN A 2 -9.38 -5.07 17.09
C ASN A 2 -9.29 -5.97 15.84
N LYS A 3 -9.63 -7.25 15.97
CA LYS A 3 -9.51 -8.25 14.89
C LYS A 3 -10.43 -7.93 13.70
N GLU A 4 -11.62 -7.39 13.95
CA GLU A 4 -12.57 -7.01 12.91
C GLU A 4 -12.01 -5.91 12.00
N LEU A 5 -11.42 -4.86 12.58
CA LEU A 5 -10.78 -3.78 11.83
C LEU A 5 -9.56 -4.28 11.02
N ILE A 6 -8.75 -5.19 11.59
CA ILE A 6 -7.64 -5.81 10.87
C ILE A 6 -8.16 -6.58 9.64
N ASN A 7 -9.16 -7.41 9.82
CA ASN A 7 -9.77 -8.18 8.72
C ASN A 7 -10.33 -7.25 7.63
N PHE A 8 -10.98 -6.15 8.03
CA PHE A 8 -11.46 -5.15 7.08
C PHE A 8 -10.32 -4.52 6.28
N ILE A 9 -9.21 -4.12 6.95
CA ILE A 9 -8.02 -3.57 6.28
C ILE A 9 -7.49 -4.54 5.21
N LEU A 10 -7.34 -5.81 5.55
CA LEU A 10 -6.82 -6.82 4.62
C LEU A 10 -7.73 -6.98 3.39
N LYS A 11 -9.04 -7.03 3.60
CA LYS A 11 -10.01 -7.08 2.50
C LYS A 11 -9.94 -5.83 1.62
N ALA A 12 -9.93 -4.65 2.22
CA ALA A 12 -9.87 -3.38 1.51
C ALA A 12 -8.62 -3.28 0.63
N LYS A 13 -7.42 -3.58 1.17
CA LYS A 13 -6.16 -3.54 0.43
C LYS A 13 -6.15 -4.56 -0.73
N LYS A 14 -6.61 -5.78 -0.51
CA LYS A 14 -6.71 -6.81 -1.55
C LYS A 14 -7.76 -6.51 -2.62
N SER A 15 -8.79 -5.75 -2.28
CA SER A 15 -9.87 -5.35 -3.22
C SER A 15 -9.56 -4.06 -3.99
N THR A 16 -8.52 -3.31 -3.63
CA THR A 16 -8.17 -2.01 -4.20
C THR A 16 -6.81 -2.07 -4.92
N TYR A 17 -5.82 -1.32 -4.48
CA TYR A 17 -4.53 -1.16 -5.18
C TYR A 17 -3.81 -2.50 -5.44
N ALA A 18 -3.78 -3.39 -4.47
CA ALA A 18 -3.15 -4.71 -4.62
C ALA A 18 -3.98 -5.70 -5.46
N GLY A 19 -5.27 -5.42 -5.66
CA GLY A 19 -6.19 -6.29 -6.41
C GLY A 19 -5.84 -6.41 -7.89
N ALA A 20 -6.24 -7.55 -8.50
CA ALA A 20 -5.99 -7.83 -9.91
C ALA A 20 -6.81 -6.94 -10.87
N LYS A 21 -7.91 -6.36 -10.39
CA LYS A 21 -8.80 -5.49 -11.17
C LYS A 21 -8.58 -4.03 -10.75
N GLY A 22 -7.76 -3.30 -11.50
CA GLY A 22 -7.56 -1.87 -11.32
C GLY A 22 -8.78 -0.98 -11.60
N ASP A 23 -9.96 -1.58 -11.80
CA ASP A 23 -11.19 -0.94 -12.26
C ASP A 23 -11.85 -0.03 -11.21
N SER A 24 -11.41 -0.08 -9.95
CA SER A 24 -11.94 0.77 -8.88
C SER A 24 -11.21 2.11 -8.72
N LYS A 25 -10.14 2.35 -9.50
CA LYS A 25 -9.37 3.60 -9.44
C LYS A 25 -10.15 4.75 -10.09
N LYS A 26 -10.43 5.80 -9.32
CA LYS A 26 -10.99 7.06 -9.81
C LYS A 26 -9.88 8.09 -9.95
N ILE A 27 -9.92 8.89 -11.01
CA ILE A 27 -9.10 10.10 -11.18
C ILE A 27 -10.02 11.29 -10.85
N LEU A 28 -9.63 12.10 -9.87
CA LEU A 28 -10.40 13.24 -9.41
C LEU A 28 -9.99 14.51 -10.15
N SER A 29 -10.79 15.56 -10.05
CA SER A 29 -10.58 16.83 -10.76
C SER A 29 -9.28 17.55 -10.39
N ASP A 30 -8.71 17.26 -9.20
CA ASP A 30 -7.42 17.78 -8.75
C ASP A 30 -6.21 16.94 -9.21
N GLY A 31 -6.43 15.92 -10.03
CA GLY A 31 -5.41 15.01 -10.54
C GLY A 31 -5.03 13.88 -9.58
N SER A 32 -5.61 13.83 -8.37
CA SER A 32 -5.41 12.71 -7.47
C SER A 32 -6.09 11.43 -7.96
N LYS A 33 -5.56 10.30 -7.54
CA LYS A 33 -6.10 8.97 -7.77
C LYS A 33 -6.67 8.43 -6.47
N GLU A 34 -7.85 7.84 -6.53
CA GLU A 34 -8.56 7.36 -5.33
C GLU A 34 -9.07 5.93 -5.53
N PHE A 35 -8.88 5.13 -4.49
CA PHE A 35 -9.53 3.83 -4.31
C PHE A 35 -10.44 3.89 -3.09
N THR A 36 -11.59 3.23 -3.17
CA THR A 36 -12.53 3.12 -2.06
C THR A 36 -13.04 1.69 -1.91
N TYR A 37 -13.30 1.29 -0.67
CA TYR A 37 -13.93 0.01 -0.33
C TYR A 37 -14.81 0.22 0.90
N ALA A 38 -15.96 -0.43 0.96
CA ALA A 38 -16.84 -0.36 2.12
C ALA A 38 -17.47 -1.72 2.42
N GLU A 39 -17.54 -2.07 3.71
CA GLU A 39 -18.20 -3.29 4.20
C GLU A 39 -18.68 -3.05 5.64
N GLY A 40 -19.98 -3.26 5.88
CA GLY A 40 -20.59 -3.06 7.19
C GLY A 40 -20.49 -1.60 7.66
N VAL A 41 -19.92 -1.39 8.84
CA VAL A 41 -19.73 -0.06 9.43
C VAL A 41 -18.45 0.63 8.99
N TYR A 42 -17.58 -0.07 8.25
CA TYR A 42 -16.27 0.42 7.84
C TYR A 42 -16.26 0.89 6.39
N ALA A 43 -15.51 1.97 6.15
CA ALA A 43 -15.16 2.44 4.81
C ALA A 43 -13.65 2.74 4.75
N TYR A 44 -13.03 2.36 3.65
CA TYR A 44 -11.62 2.59 3.34
C TYR A 44 -11.50 3.59 2.19
N ARG A 45 -10.53 4.47 2.29
CA ARG A 45 -10.13 5.38 1.22
C ARG A 45 -8.62 5.44 1.15
N ASP A 46 -8.07 5.18 -0.03
CA ASP A 46 -6.67 5.43 -0.38
C ASP A 46 -6.64 6.50 -1.47
N ARG A 47 -6.02 7.64 -1.19
CA ARG A 47 -5.91 8.76 -2.12
C ARG A 47 -4.48 9.21 -2.26
N TYR A 48 -3.99 9.34 -3.50
CA TYR A 48 -2.61 9.69 -3.77
C TYR A 48 -2.43 10.55 -5.02
N PHE A 49 -1.30 11.25 -5.07
CA PHE A 49 -0.83 12.07 -6.18
C PHE A 49 0.45 11.50 -6.77
N GLY A 50 0.66 11.77 -8.06
CA GLY A 50 1.87 11.39 -8.78
C GLY A 50 1.92 9.93 -9.21
N SER A 51 3.05 9.54 -9.76
CA SER A 51 3.42 8.16 -10.09
C SER A 51 4.86 7.86 -9.69
N ASP A 52 5.82 8.73 -10.04
CA ASP A 52 7.21 8.66 -9.58
C ASP A 52 7.79 10.09 -9.46
N PRO A 53 7.87 10.63 -8.24
CA PRO A 53 7.41 10.11 -6.96
C PRO A 53 5.89 10.14 -6.82
N PHE A 54 5.37 9.36 -5.88
CA PHE A 54 3.99 9.45 -5.44
C PHE A 54 3.89 9.63 -3.92
N ALA A 55 2.79 10.23 -3.48
CA ALA A 55 2.49 10.40 -2.06
C ALA A 55 0.99 10.32 -1.83
N GLY A 56 0.58 9.72 -0.72
CA GLY A 56 -0.82 9.54 -0.42
C GLY A 56 -1.13 9.23 1.02
N GLN A 57 -2.40 8.92 1.23
CA GLN A 57 -2.94 8.61 2.55
C GLN A 57 -4.02 7.54 2.44
N GLU A 58 -3.88 6.51 3.26
CA GLU A 58 -4.95 5.55 3.54
C GLU A 58 -5.70 5.97 4.79
N ILE A 59 -7.03 5.97 4.75
CA ILE A 59 -7.89 6.27 5.90
C ILE A 59 -8.96 5.20 6.02
N ILE A 60 -9.25 4.77 7.26
CA ILE A 60 -10.40 3.95 7.57
C ILE A 60 -11.36 4.73 8.44
N PHE A 61 -12.61 4.70 8.05
CA PHE A 61 -13.72 5.28 8.77
C PHE A 61 -14.55 4.16 9.40
N SER A 62 -15.08 4.41 10.59
CA SER A 62 -16.12 3.60 11.24
C SER A 62 -17.31 4.52 11.54
N ASN A 63 -18.49 4.18 11.00
CA ASN A 63 -19.67 5.04 11.10
C ASN A 63 -19.40 6.50 10.71
N GLY A 64 -18.63 6.70 9.63
CA GLY A 64 -18.28 8.03 9.09
C GLY A 64 -17.18 8.78 9.84
N LYS A 65 -16.64 8.25 10.94
CA LYS A 65 -15.54 8.87 11.70
C LYS A 65 -14.22 8.17 11.41
N ALA A 66 -13.16 8.92 11.13
CA ALA A 66 -11.83 8.36 10.91
C ALA A 66 -11.31 7.68 12.19
N VAL A 67 -10.94 6.40 12.09
CA VAL A 67 -10.45 5.58 13.20
C VAL A 67 -9.02 5.09 13.00
N TRP A 68 -8.50 5.17 11.79
CA TRP A 68 -7.13 4.85 11.46
C TRP A 68 -6.69 5.59 10.19
N ALA A 69 -5.41 5.97 10.13
CA ALA A 69 -4.81 6.57 8.94
C ALA A 69 -3.32 6.21 8.83
N MET A 70 -2.83 6.16 7.59
CA MET A 70 -1.42 5.98 7.26
C MET A 70 -1.05 6.90 6.09
N ASN A 71 -0.03 7.71 6.27
CA ASN A 71 0.57 8.48 5.17
C ASN A 71 1.69 7.67 4.54
N TYR A 72 1.94 7.88 3.25
CA TYR A 72 3.05 7.22 2.57
C TYR A 72 3.63 8.10 1.46
N ARG A 73 4.91 7.87 1.17
CA ARG A 73 5.61 8.48 0.02
C ARG A 73 6.61 7.48 -0.54
N GLY A 74 6.50 7.21 -1.86
CA GLY A 74 7.35 6.26 -2.55
C GLY A 74 7.92 6.83 -3.85
N TYR A 75 9.03 6.24 -4.31
CA TYR A 75 9.68 6.60 -5.56
C TYR A 75 10.64 5.51 -6.05
N ILE A 76 10.89 5.54 -7.36
CA ILE A 76 11.85 4.67 -8.03
C ILE A 76 13.24 5.32 -7.96
N LEU A 77 14.22 4.59 -7.41
CA LEU A 77 15.61 5.03 -7.29
C LEU A 77 16.39 4.84 -8.59
N ASP A 78 16.16 3.69 -9.27
CA ASP A 78 16.80 3.39 -10.53
C ASP A 78 15.93 3.86 -11.70
N LYS A 79 16.27 5.01 -12.27
CA LYS A 79 15.51 5.61 -13.38
C LYS A 79 15.59 4.83 -14.70
N THR A 80 16.41 3.78 -14.76
CA THR A 80 16.43 2.84 -15.90
C THR A 80 15.44 1.69 -15.75
N ALA A 81 14.89 1.48 -14.53
CA ALA A 81 13.87 0.49 -14.27
C ALA A 81 12.52 0.91 -14.89
N SER A 82 11.82 -0.05 -15.48
CA SER A 82 10.46 0.20 -15.98
C SER A 82 9.49 0.42 -14.83
N GLU A 83 8.84 1.57 -14.78
CA GLU A 83 7.84 1.93 -13.76
C GLU A 83 6.74 0.87 -13.65
N ASN A 84 6.21 0.41 -14.79
CA ASN A 84 5.16 -0.60 -14.81
C ASN A 84 5.63 -1.93 -14.17
N VAL A 85 6.85 -2.37 -14.49
CA VAL A 85 7.40 -3.61 -13.95
C VAL A 85 7.60 -3.51 -12.43
N VAL A 86 8.13 -2.39 -11.94
CA VAL A 86 8.33 -2.15 -10.51
C VAL A 86 6.99 -2.15 -9.77
N TYR A 87 5.99 -1.46 -10.28
CA TYR A 87 4.68 -1.38 -9.61
C TYR A 87 3.85 -2.65 -9.75
N ASP A 88 3.99 -3.41 -10.82
CA ASP A 88 3.34 -4.72 -10.94
C ASP A 88 3.94 -5.73 -9.94
N PHE A 89 5.25 -5.70 -9.73
CA PHE A 89 5.89 -6.49 -8.68
C PHE A 89 5.48 -6.01 -7.28
N LEU A 90 5.40 -4.69 -7.04
CA LEU A 90 4.90 -4.12 -5.78
C LEU A 90 3.50 -4.64 -5.46
N LYS A 91 2.57 -4.61 -6.43
CA LYS A 91 1.21 -5.14 -6.24
C LYS A 91 1.20 -6.62 -5.87
N GLN A 92 2.08 -7.43 -6.48
CA GLN A 92 2.20 -8.85 -6.13
C GLN A 92 2.60 -9.00 -4.65
N ALA A 93 3.62 -8.27 -4.19
CA ALA A 93 4.05 -8.29 -2.79
C ALA A 93 2.94 -7.81 -1.84
N LEU A 94 2.22 -6.75 -2.19
CA LEU A 94 1.16 -6.19 -1.35
C LEU A 94 -0.07 -7.11 -1.20
N ARG A 95 -0.29 -8.05 -2.13
CA ARG A 95 -1.34 -9.09 -1.98
C ARG A 95 -1.06 -10.06 -0.83
N GLU A 96 0.20 -10.19 -0.43
CA GLU A 96 0.64 -11.03 0.68
C GLU A 96 0.55 -10.34 2.06
N VAL A 97 -0.15 -9.19 2.12
CA VAL A 97 -0.47 -8.50 3.38
C VAL A 97 -1.15 -9.44 4.36
N SER A 98 -0.74 -9.41 5.63
CA SER A 98 -1.18 -10.35 6.66
C SER A 98 -1.70 -9.66 7.93
N GLU A 99 -2.40 -10.41 8.79
CA GLU A 99 -2.91 -9.91 10.07
C GLU A 99 -1.80 -9.38 11.00
N SER A 100 -0.62 -10.00 10.95
CA SER A 100 0.53 -9.60 11.78
C SER A 100 1.18 -8.31 11.30
N LYS A 101 1.04 -7.97 10.00
CA LYS A 101 1.58 -6.76 9.37
C LYS A 101 0.56 -6.15 8.38
N PRO A 102 -0.52 -5.53 8.91
CA PRO A 102 -1.63 -5.06 8.05
C PRO A 102 -1.34 -3.73 7.34
N PHE A 103 -0.14 -3.13 7.53
CA PHE A 103 0.15 -1.79 7.04
C PHE A 103 0.49 -1.78 5.55
N ARG A 104 1.43 -2.64 5.14
CA ARG A 104 1.92 -2.76 3.75
C ARG A 104 2.00 -4.24 3.36
N GLY A 105 3.03 -4.65 2.64
CA GLY A 105 3.27 -6.06 2.28
C GLY A 105 3.85 -6.90 3.44
N PRO A 106 4.28 -8.12 3.14
CA PRO A 106 4.95 -9.01 4.10
C PRO A 106 6.35 -8.48 4.46
N THR A 107 7.02 -9.13 5.41
CA THR A 107 8.42 -8.80 5.73
C THR A 107 9.32 -8.97 4.51
N GLU A 108 9.07 -10.03 3.72
CA GLU A 108 9.79 -10.32 2.50
C GLU A 108 8.89 -11.04 1.49
N PHE A 109 9.09 -10.74 0.20
CA PHE A 109 8.48 -11.45 -0.93
C PHE A 109 9.48 -11.50 -2.08
N VAL A 110 9.63 -12.67 -2.70
CA VAL A 110 10.59 -12.89 -3.79
C VAL A 110 9.86 -13.50 -5.00
N ALA A 111 10.10 -12.93 -6.18
CA ALA A 111 9.68 -13.54 -7.44
C ALA A 111 10.70 -13.21 -8.54
N GLY A 112 11.32 -14.27 -9.09
CA GLY A 112 12.43 -14.15 -10.03
C GLY A 112 13.63 -13.41 -9.41
N ASP A 113 14.13 -12.40 -10.13
CA ASP A 113 15.26 -11.57 -9.70
C ASP A 113 14.84 -10.41 -8.77
N TYR A 114 13.52 -10.27 -8.46
CA TYR A 114 12.99 -9.21 -7.62
C TYR A 114 12.77 -9.69 -6.19
N ARG A 115 13.11 -8.82 -5.24
CA ARG A 115 12.87 -9.02 -3.81
C ARG A 115 12.24 -7.75 -3.21
N TYR A 116 11.11 -7.91 -2.58
CA TYR A 116 10.46 -6.90 -1.74
C TYR A 116 10.85 -7.11 -0.29
N SER A 117 11.04 -6.04 0.47
CA SER A 117 11.18 -6.07 1.93
C SER A 117 10.35 -4.96 2.57
N SER A 118 9.82 -5.21 3.76
CA SER A 118 9.13 -4.20 4.56
C SER A 118 9.47 -4.35 6.03
N GLU A 119 9.87 -3.24 6.63
CA GLU A 119 10.13 -3.13 8.07
C GLU A 119 9.24 -2.04 8.67
N SER A 120 8.72 -2.29 9.85
CA SER A 120 7.91 -1.33 10.60
C SER A 120 8.25 -1.33 12.07
N LEU A 121 8.21 -0.16 12.69
CA LEU A 121 8.40 0.08 14.11
C LEU A 121 7.12 0.65 14.71
N GLY A 122 6.85 0.31 15.97
CA GLY A 122 5.70 0.82 16.70
C GLY A 122 4.52 -0.14 16.76
N LYS A 123 3.37 0.39 17.15
CA LYS A 123 2.11 -0.35 17.32
C LYS A 123 1.10 0.12 16.27
N SER A 124 -0.01 -0.59 16.12
CA SER A 124 -1.07 -0.29 15.14
C SER A 124 -1.66 1.13 15.21
N THR A 125 -1.51 1.82 16.33
CA THR A 125 -2.00 3.20 16.54
C THR A 125 -0.92 4.27 16.40
N SER A 126 0.36 3.87 16.38
CA SER A 126 1.50 4.79 16.20
C SER A 126 2.67 3.97 15.64
N PHE A 127 2.92 4.10 14.37
CA PHE A 127 3.93 3.32 13.65
C PHE A 127 4.58 4.15 12.55
N SER A 128 5.74 3.69 12.14
CA SER A 128 6.42 4.13 10.93
C SER A 128 7.10 2.93 10.27
N GLY A 129 7.41 3.04 9.00
CA GLY A 129 8.07 1.95 8.31
C GLY A 129 8.68 2.36 6.99
N ILE A 130 9.42 1.40 6.43
CA ILE A 130 10.02 1.50 5.11
C ILE A 130 9.76 0.22 4.35
N GLU A 131 9.42 0.34 3.08
CA GLU A 131 9.44 -0.78 2.14
C GLU A 131 10.42 -0.51 1.01
N ALA A 132 11.00 -1.55 0.45
CA ALA A 132 11.96 -1.48 -0.63
C ALA A 132 11.78 -2.63 -1.62
N ILE A 133 12.13 -2.37 -2.89
CA ILE A 133 12.27 -3.41 -3.92
C ILE A 133 13.71 -3.43 -4.40
N TYR A 134 14.24 -4.63 -4.54
CA TYR A 134 15.57 -4.90 -5.06
C TYR A 134 15.44 -5.71 -6.36
N PHE A 135 16.27 -5.39 -7.34
CA PHE A 135 16.50 -6.18 -8.53
C PHE A 135 17.96 -6.64 -8.55
N LYS A 136 18.21 -7.95 -8.57
CA LYS A 136 19.58 -8.53 -8.49
C LYS A 136 20.42 -7.87 -7.39
N ASN A 137 19.85 -7.76 -6.17
CA ASN A 137 20.45 -7.15 -4.98
C ASN A 137 20.66 -5.61 -5.02
N LYS A 138 20.38 -4.92 -6.13
CA LYS A 138 20.38 -3.47 -6.22
C LYS A 138 19.02 -2.93 -5.80
N LYS A 139 18.99 -2.02 -4.80
CA LYS A 139 17.74 -1.31 -4.42
C LYS A 139 17.31 -0.42 -5.57
N ILE A 140 16.09 -0.60 -6.06
CA ILE A 140 15.50 0.14 -7.18
C ILE A 140 14.28 0.98 -6.82
N TYR A 141 13.67 0.73 -5.65
CA TYR A 141 12.49 1.42 -5.16
C TYR A 141 12.51 1.48 -3.64
N GLU A 142 11.95 2.56 -3.08
CA GLU A 142 11.63 2.65 -1.65
C GLU A 142 10.40 3.49 -1.38
N LEU A 143 9.73 3.21 -0.25
CA LEU A 143 8.60 3.96 0.26
C LEU A 143 8.71 4.06 1.77
N TYR A 144 8.34 5.22 2.29
CA TYR A 144 8.19 5.51 3.73
C TYR A 144 6.71 5.62 4.09
N PHE A 145 6.32 5.08 5.25
CA PHE A 145 4.96 5.14 5.77
C PHE A 145 4.89 5.32 7.29
#